data_35e6a3fce17c534147f32d9942a14d8d
#
_entry.id   35e6a3fce17c534147f32d9942a14d8d
#
_cell.length_a   1.000
_cell.length_b   1.000
_cell.length_c   1.000
_cell.angle_alpha   90.00
_cell.angle_beta   90.00
_cell.angle_gamma   90.00
#
_symmetry.space_group_name_H-M   'P 1'
#
loop_
_entity.id
_entity.type
_entity.pdbx_description
1 polymer ?
#
loop_
_entity_poly.entity_id
_entity_poly.type
_entity_poly.pdbx_seq_one_letter_code
_entity_poly.pdbx_strand_id
1 'polypeptide(L)'
;MSFKNYCFFTILTAFFFFFIACGGDETVSESSSPNPLIRANKSSIVFGNTMVSKSSESSSVFVESKNVNSESTITSSDAFEISFNNIEFFNTLSLGVNQSKNLYVRFKPTEIKSYSGVLKIENSLAPNVNVTLSGDGIQLRYNYLTFSNKRLAFGSGYSQSSSQNFDLHNDLSNIESVKMYVKLRCPSGGCNAWDVYANIYVKDPQSSKWLEIGRYITPYGVDNSKLDRGFEIDVTDFKSLLVGNVELKAFIEVWGSDGWNLSVDFDYLDGKPDYKNYAISPIIQYNNNSLNGVVYGEDQSDFDLDKFISVGENIEKAHLRTIITGWGHATPNDPDGRGCAEWCFRTHSIKIDDVEKFNHYLGPIGCASNPVNPQNGNWSPDRAGWCPGMSVPLRIDNLDSNISNTKFNFEYTFAPWVNNLKYDGQNPHAYYAISSFIVLKSNSEINAAIVSD
;
A
#
# COMPACT_ATOMS: atom_id res chain seq x y z
N MET A 1 -32.14 -33.33 30.16
CA MET A 1 -32.03 -33.57 31.60
C MET A 1 -31.93 -32.22 32.30
N SER A 2 -32.95 -31.87 32.92
CA SER A 2 -33.44 -30.87 33.82
C SER A 2 -32.76 -30.93 35.20
N PHE A 3 -32.55 -29.78 35.81
CA PHE A 3 -32.66 -29.45 37.24
C PHE A 3 -32.27 -27.99 37.38
N LYS A 4 -33.14 -27.08 37.55
CA LYS A 4 -34.03 -26.59 38.63
C LYS A 4 -33.29 -26.11 39.89
N ASN A 5 -33.41 -24.79 40.10
CA ASN A 5 -33.73 -24.00 41.29
C ASN A 5 -33.07 -24.30 42.66
N TYR A 6 -32.63 -23.22 43.36
CA TYR A 6 -33.32 -22.78 44.59
C TYR A 6 -32.92 -21.36 45.01
N CYS A 7 -33.96 -20.57 45.27
CA CYS A 7 -34.00 -19.28 45.95
C CYS A 7 -33.89 -19.48 47.47
N PHE A 8 -33.17 -18.63 48.21
CA PHE A 8 -33.35 -18.49 49.64
C PHE A 8 -33.51 -17.01 50.03
N PHE A 9 -34.74 -16.72 50.48
CA PHE A 9 -35.13 -15.52 51.23
C PHE A 9 -34.78 -15.71 52.69
N THR A 10 -34.20 -14.72 53.34
CA THR A 10 -34.23 -14.63 54.81
C THR A 10 -34.60 -13.23 55.25
N ILE A 11 -35.79 -13.13 55.80
CA ILE A 11 -36.36 -12.00 56.54
C ILE A 11 -35.78 -12.07 57.96
N LEU A 12 -35.27 -10.95 58.47
CA LEU A 12 -35.20 -10.80 59.94
C LEU A 12 -35.62 -9.41 60.39
N THR A 13 -36.50 -9.45 61.34
CA THR A 13 -37.40 -8.48 61.94
C THR A 13 -36.70 -7.42 62.81
N ALA A 14 -37.39 -6.32 62.94
CA ALA A 14 -37.18 -5.12 63.70
C ALA A 14 -37.03 -5.31 65.22
N PHE A 15 -36.28 -4.42 65.85
CA PHE A 15 -36.52 -4.02 67.22
C PHE A 15 -36.39 -2.49 67.36
N PHE A 16 -37.51 -1.89 67.79
CA PHE A 16 -37.63 -0.48 68.17
C PHE A 16 -37.16 -0.35 69.67
N PHE A 17 -36.27 0.64 69.90
CA PHE A 17 -36.14 1.25 71.21
C PHE A 17 -36.25 2.74 71.10
N PHE A 18 -37.33 3.27 71.73
CA PHE A 18 -37.51 4.72 71.99
C PHE A 18 -36.69 5.10 73.19
N PHE A 19 -35.82 6.10 73.05
CA PHE A 19 -35.41 6.95 74.18
C PHE A 19 -35.68 8.42 73.81
N ILE A 20 -36.57 9.01 74.61
CA ILE A 20 -36.80 10.46 74.60
C ILE A 20 -35.81 11.09 75.62
N ALA A 21 -34.95 11.95 75.13
CA ALA A 21 -34.23 12.91 75.96
C ALA A 21 -34.31 14.30 75.31
N CYS A 22 -35.06 15.22 75.96
CA CYS A 22 -34.99 16.64 75.66
C CYS A 22 -33.65 17.19 76.08
N GLY A 23 -32.93 17.81 75.21
CA GLY A 23 -31.82 18.69 75.44
C GLY A 23 -31.71 19.62 74.24
N GLY A 24 -32.13 20.87 74.43
CA GLY A 24 -31.98 21.88 73.42
C GLY A 24 -30.48 22.23 73.28
N ASP A 25 -29.98 22.10 72.06
CA ASP A 25 -28.73 22.73 71.69
C ASP A 25 -28.94 23.39 70.33
N GLU A 26 -28.64 24.64 70.24
CA GLU A 26 -28.67 25.44 69.03
C GLU A 26 -27.65 24.82 68.05
N THR A 27 -28.10 24.01 67.09
CA THR A 27 -27.31 23.61 65.97
C THR A 27 -27.09 24.83 65.09
N VAL A 28 -25.93 25.47 65.22
CA VAL A 28 -25.37 26.32 64.17
C VAL A 28 -25.26 25.41 62.95
N SER A 29 -26.16 25.57 62.02
CA SER A 29 -26.04 24.99 60.68
C SER A 29 -24.80 25.63 60.04
N GLU A 30 -23.66 24.97 60.13
CA GLU A 30 -22.57 25.25 59.23
C GLU A 30 -23.07 24.95 57.83
N SER A 31 -23.44 26.02 57.11
CA SER A 31 -23.66 25.92 55.67
C SER A 31 -22.31 25.61 55.05
N SER A 32 -22.00 24.35 54.90
CA SER A 32 -20.84 23.90 54.12
C SER A 32 -21.02 24.49 52.72
N SER A 33 -20.22 25.49 52.40
CA SER A 33 -20.19 26.02 51.05
C SER A 33 -19.90 24.84 50.11
N PRO A 34 -20.68 24.64 49.04
CA PRO A 34 -20.52 23.50 48.17
C PRO A 34 -19.09 23.46 47.61
N ASN A 35 -18.47 22.28 47.69
CA ASN A 35 -17.06 22.11 47.31
C ASN A 35 -16.83 22.49 45.83
N PRO A 36 -15.76 23.23 45.54
CA PRO A 36 -15.34 23.52 44.19
C PRO A 36 -15.11 22.21 43.38
N LEU A 37 -15.62 22.20 42.15
CA LEU A 37 -15.58 21.01 41.30
C LEU A 37 -15.20 21.40 39.86
N ILE A 38 -14.27 20.64 39.28
CA ILE A 38 -14.05 20.54 37.85
C ILE A 38 -14.27 19.09 37.44
N ARG A 39 -14.91 18.87 36.29
CA ARG A 39 -15.03 17.52 35.73
C ARG A 39 -15.02 17.52 34.20
N ALA A 40 -14.62 16.40 33.63
CA ALA A 40 -14.80 16.02 32.26
C ALA A 40 -15.55 14.69 32.19
N ASN A 41 -16.36 14.48 31.17
CA ASN A 41 -17.13 13.24 31.00
C ASN A 41 -16.34 12.10 30.32
N LYS A 42 -15.07 12.37 29.95
CA LYS A 42 -14.14 11.39 29.40
C LYS A 42 -12.82 11.45 30.14
N SER A 43 -12.15 10.31 30.32
CA SER A 43 -10.81 10.17 30.86
C SER A 43 -9.74 10.00 29.81
N SER A 44 -10.13 9.64 28.56
CA SER A 44 -9.22 9.47 27.44
C SER A 44 -9.91 9.74 26.10
N ILE A 45 -9.12 10.15 25.08
CA ILE A 45 -9.52 10.27 23.68
C ILE A 45 -8.40 9.67 22.83
N VAL A 46 -8.77 8.76 21.92
CA VAL A 46 -7.86 8.12 20.95
C VAL A 46 -8.29 8.55 19.55
N PHE A 47 -7.38 9.16 18.79
CA PHE A 47 -7.64 9.69 17.45
C PHE A 47 -7.27 8.71 16.32
N GLY A 48 -6.52 7.63 16.61
CA GLY A 48 -6.02 6.72 15.60
C GLY A 48 -5.02 7.40 14.64
N ASN A 49 -4.96 6.90 13.41
CA ASN A 49 -4.05 7.36 12.37
C ASN A 49 -4.50 8.68 11.75
N THR A 50 -3.64 9.69 11.75
CA THR A 50 -3.87 10.98 11.08
C THR A 50 -2.64 11.35 10.26
N MET A 51 -2.83 11.75 9.01
CA MET A 51 -1.74 12.17 8.14
C MET A 51 -1.05 13.42 8.68
N VAL A 52 0.28 13.46 8.61
CA VAL A 52 1.09 14.62 8.97
C VAL A 52 0.57 15.87 8.22
N SER A 53 0.54 17.02 8.92
CA SER A 53 0.00 18.28 8.42
C SER A 53 -1.52 18.32 8.16
N LYS A 54 -2.24 17.24 8.41
CA LYS A 54 -3.72 17.20 8.38
C LYS A 54 -4.25 17.14 9.80
N SER A 55 -5.53 17.49 9.96
CA SER A 55 -6.23 17.35 11.24
C SER A 55 -7.16 16.15 11.21
N SER A 56 -7.28 15.45 12.34
CA SER A 56 -8.30 14.42 12.53
C SER A 56 -9.71 15.03 12.57
N GLU A 57 -10.71 14.17 12.49
CA GLU A 57 -12.06 14.51 12.97
C GLU A 57 -11.97 14.92 14.45
N SER A 58 -12.85 15.87 14.87
CA SER A 58 -12.87 16.31 16.26
C SER A 58 -13.66 15.34 17.15
N SER A 59 -13.18 15.15 18.38
CA SER A 59 -13.88 14.41 19.43
C SER A 59 -14.42 15.39 20.46
N SER A 60 -15.70 15.27 20.81
CA SER A 60 -16.33 16.12 21.82
C SER A 60 -16.12 15.56 23.24
N VAL A 61 -15.79 16.43 24.19
CA VAL A 61 -15.76 16.17 25.63
C VAL A 61 -16.55 17.25 26.36
N PHE A 62 -17.49 16.85 27.26
CA PHE A 62 -18.21 17.80 28.09
C PHE A 62 -17.34 18.17 29.29
N VAL A 63 -17.12 19.46 29.50
CA VAL A 63 -16.36 20.04 30.61
C VAL A 63 -17.24 20.95 31.46
N GLU A 64 -17.06 20.90 32.78
CA GLU A 64 -17.85 21.64 33.71
C GLU A 64 -17.00 22.18 34.87
N SER A 65 -17.28 23.43 35.28
CA SER A 65 -16.79 24.01 36.54
C SER A 65 -17.98 24.43 37.40
N LYS A 66 -17.93 24.10 38.68
CA LYS A 66 -18.95 24.49 39.69
C LYS A 66 -18.32 24.96 40.98
N ASN A 67 -18.97 25.89 41.65
CA ASN A 67 -18.55 26.45 42.97
C ASN A 67 -17.13 27.02 42.96
N VAL A 68 -16.70 27.54 41.80
CA VAL A 68 -15.42 28.25 41.63
C VAL A 68 -15.66 29.74 41.54
N ASN A 69 -14.68 30.55 41.91
CA ASN A 69 -14.75 32.01 41.89
C ASN A 69 -13.86 32.67 40.83
N SER A 70 -13.18 31.84 40.05
CA SER A 70 -12.32 32.26 38.93
C SER A 70 -12.56 31.35 37.71
N GLU A 71 -12.15 31.81 36.54
CA GLU A 71 -12.16 31.01 35.33
C GLU A 71 -11.23 29.80 35.46
N SER A 72 -11.57 28.73 34.76
CA SER A 72 -10.71 27.54 34.68
C SER A 72 -9.95 27.55 33.34
N THR A 73 -8.64 27.33 33.41
CA THR A 73 -7.81 27.23 32.22
C THR A 73 -7.84 25.79 31.65
N ILE A 74 -8.03 25.69 30.36
CA ILE A 74 -7.99 24.40 29.62
C ILE A 74 -6.80 24.46 28.68
N THR A 75 -5.86 23.52 28.80
CA THR A 75 -4.68 23.41 27.94
C THR A 75 -4.61 22.02 27.29
N SER A 76 -4.15 21.95 26.06
CA SER A 76 -3.82 20.70 25.36
C SER A 76 -2.33 20.59 25.12
N SER A 77 -1.80 19.36 25.15
CA SER A 77 -0.43 19.07 24.74
C SER A 77 -0.22 19.37 23.26
N ASP A 78 1.05 19.55 22.86
CA ASP A 78 1.44 19.71 21.45
C ASP A 78 0.83 18.62 20.56
N ALA A 79 0.52 19.00 19.32
CA ALA A 79 -0.21 18.21 18.34
C ALA A 79 -1.70 17.95 18.65
N PHE A 80 -2.25 18.48 19.75
CA PHE A 80 -3.69 18.45 20.04
C PHE A 80 -4.19 19.88 20.19
N GLU A 81 -5.30 20.17 19.52
CA GLU A 81 -5.91 21.50 19.51
C GLU A 81 -7.34 21.42 20.05
N ILE A 82 -7.82 22.48 20.71
CA ILE A 82 -9.11 22.53 21.40
C ILE A 82 -9.97 23.70 20.91
N SER A 83 -11.30 23.49 20.92
CA SER A 83 -12.26 24.48 20.46
C SER A 83 -13.59 24.41 21.21
N PHE A 84 -14.28 25.55 21.41
CA PHE A 84 -15.67 25.55 21.88
C PHE A 84 -16.70 25.62 20.74
N ASN A 85 -16.31 26.04 19.54
CA ASN A 85 -17.22 26.22 18.41
C ASN A 85 -16.99 25.19 17.26
N ASN A 86 -15.99 24.32 17.40
CA ASN A 86 -15.54 23.34 16.38
C ASN A 86 -15.11 23.97 15.03
N ILE A 87 -14.73 25.25 15.05
CA ILE A 87 -14.28 26.00 13.87
C ILE A 87 -12.86 26.52 14.10
N GLU A 88 -12.66 27.30 15.16
CA GLU A 88 -11.38 27.87 15.54
C GLU A 88 -10.77 27.03 16.66
N PHE A 89 -9.52 26.58 16.47
CA PHE A 89 -8.82 25.69 17.38
C PHE A 89 -7.58 26.36 17.96
N PHE A 90 -7.31 26.12 19.25
CA PHE A 90 -6.27 26.72 20.04
C PHE A 90 -5.59 25.64 20.93
N ASN A 91 -4.46 25.96 21.51
CA ASN A 91 -3.83 25.09 22.54
C ASN A 91 -4.28 25.44 23.96
N THR A 92 -4.87 26.63 24.14
CA THR A 92 -5.37 27.09 25.45
C THR A 92 -6.70 27.81 25.29
N LEU A 93 -7.64 27.51 26.18
CA LEU A 93 -8.96 28.17 26.27
C LEU A 93 -9.29 28.45 27.73
N SER A 94 -10.21 29.41 27.98
CA SER A 94 -10.78 29.71 29.28
C SER A 94 -12.21 29.26 29.40
N LEU A 95 -12.54 28.46 30.41
CA LEU A 95 -13.92 28.13 30.78
C LEU A 95 -14.36 29.09 31.87
N GLY A 96 -15.38 29.87 31.61
CA GLY A 96 -15.89 30.89 32.55
C GLY A 96 -16.33 30.32 33.90
N VAL A 97 -16.50 31.18 34.88
CA VAL A 97 -16.89 30.83 36.23
C VAL A 97 -18.24 30.09 36.23
N ASN A 98 -18.28 28.89 36.87
CA ASN A 98 -19.46 28.07 37.02
C ASN A 98 -20.15 27.73 35.67
N GLN A 99 -19.36 27.49 34.63
CA GLN A 99 -19.85 27.17 33.28
C GLN A 99 -19.67 25.69 32.93
N SER A 100 -20.51 25.27 31.99
CA SER A 100 -20.43 23.94 31.35
C SER A 100 -20.48 24.12 29.84
N LYS A 101 -19.58 23.45 29.10
CA LYS A 101 -19.51 23.51 27.63
C LYS A 101 -19.08 22.18 27.03
N ASN A 102 -19.48 21.96 25.79
CA ASN A 102 -18.82 20.97 24.96
C ASN A 102 -17.51 21.57 24.45
N LEU A 103 -16.42 20.83 24.68
CA LEU A 103 -15.10 21.11 24.18
C LEU A 103 -14.78 20.10 23.08
N TYR A 104 -14.41 20.58 21.91
CA TYR A 104 -13.98 19.78 20.77
C TYR A 104 -12.47 19.70 20.81
N VAL A 105 -11.93 18.49 20.65
CA VAL A 105 -10.49 18.21 20.60
C VAL A 105 -10.19 17.57 19.26
N ARG A 106 -9.14 18.01 18.57
CA ARG A 106 -8.62 17.37 17.35
C ARG A 106 -7.13 17.12 17.47
N PHE A 107 -6.67 16.13 16.71
CA PHE A 107 -5.25 15.76 16.60
C PHE A 107 -4.69 16.29 15.28
N LYS A 108 -3.49 16.92 15.33
CA LYS A 108 -2.81 17.52 14.18
C LYS A 108 -1.31 17.21 14.26
N PRO A 109 -0.89 16.01 13.83
CA PRO A 109 0.50 15.60 13.89
C PRO A 109 1.39 16.42 12.97
N THR A 110 2.62 16.66 13.40
CA THR A 110 3.67 17.35 12.62
C THR A 110 4.76 16.37 12.14
N GLU A 111 4.81 15.16 12.70
CA GLU A 111 5.81 14.14 12.38
C GLU A 111 5.18 12.74 12.32
N ILE A 112 5.84 11.83 11.63
CA ILE A 112 5.44 10.40 11.57
C ILE A 112 5.91 9.72 12.84
N LYS A 113 5.04 9.69 13.86
CA LYS A 113 5.28 9.03 15.15
C LYS A 113 4.00 8.86 15.94
N SER A 114 4.02 8.04 16.97
CA SER A 114 2.96 8.00 17.98
C SER A 114 3.05 9.22 18.90
N TYR A 115 1.91 9.82 19.17
CA TYR A 115 1.75 10.94 20.08
C TYR A 115 0.96 10.52 21.32
N SER A 116 1.41 11.02 22.47
CA SER A 116 0.73 10.90 23.74
C SER A 116 0.71 12.28 24.40
N GLY A 117 -0.43 12.70 24.91
CA GLY A 117 -0.60 14.01 25.51
C GLY A 117 -1.72 14.05 26.55
N VAL A 118 -1.98 15.23 27.06
CA VAL A 118 -2.99 15.47 28.09
C VAL A 118 -3.77 16.73 27.75
N LEU A 119 -5.10 16.64 27.84
CA LEU A 119 -5.99 17.77 28.00
C LEU A 119 -6.10 18.05 29.52
N LYS A 120 -5.61 19.18 29.97
CA LYS A 120 -5.57 19.57 31.38
C LYS A 120 -6.57 20.69 31.64
N ILE A 121 -7.40 20.55 32.68
CA ILE A 121 -8.35 21.55 33.11
C ILE A 121 -7.95 21.93 34.54
N GLU A 122 -7.63 23.21 34.77
CA GLU A 122 -7.10 23.72 36.02
C GLU A 122 -7.91 24.89 36.58
N ASN A 123 -8.08 24.87 37.88
CA ASN A 123 -8.61 25.99 38.66
C ASN A 123 -7.95 26.01 40.04
N SER A 124 -7.72 27.20 40.58
CA SER A 124 -7.01 27.34 41.86
C SER A 124 -7.73 26.73 43.07
N LEU A 125 -9.05 26.47 42.96
CA LEU A 125 -9.88 26.02 44.06
C LEU A 125 -10.27 24.53 43.96
N ALA A 126 -10.15 23.89 42.80
CA ALA A 126 -10.58 22.54 42.57
C ALA A 126 -9.41 21.65 42.10
N PRO A 127 -9.42 20.32 42.37
CA PRO A 127 -8.44 19.41 41.82
C PRO A 127 -8.40 19.44 40.30
N ASN A 128 -7.20 19.40 39.70
CA ASN A 128 -7.03 19.36 38.26
C ASN A 128 -7.66 18.11 37.66
N VAL A 129 -8.24 18.26 36.48
CA VAL A 129 -8.76 17.14 35.69
C VAL A 129 -7.88 16.96 34.46
N ASN A 130 -7.45 15.72 34.25
CA ASN A 130 -6.66 15.30 33.11
C ASN A 130 -7.42 14.30 32.25
N VAL A 131 -7.45 14.54 30.93
CA VAL A 131 -7.95 13.59 29.93
C VAL A 131 -6.76 13.19 29.05
N THR A 132 -6.42 11.91 29.02
CA THR A 132 -5.32 11.41 28.18
C THR A 132 -5.69 11.47 26.71
N LEU A 133 -4.74 11.91 25.88
CA LEU A 133 -4.87 12.04 24.44
C LEU A 133 -3.84 11.16 23.77
N SER A 134 -4.21 10.46 22.69
CA SER A 134 -3.28 9.71 21.87
C SER A 134 -3.71 9.66 20.40
N GLY A 135 -2.72 9.50 19.51
CA GLY A 135 -2.92 9.34 18.08
C GLY A 135 -1.60 9.06 17.37
N ASP A 136 -1.66 8.52 16.17
CA ASP A 136 -0.48 8.22 15.37
C ASP A 136 -0.41 9.15 14.15
N GLY A 137 0.69 9.90 14.05
CA GLY A 137 1.05 10.66 12.85
C GLY A 137 1.55 9.70 11.77
N ILE A 138 0.86 9.64 10.63
CA ILE A 138 1.23 8.82 9.48
C ILE A 138 1.65 9.70 8.30
N GLN A 139 2.37 9.12 7.35
CA GLN A 139 2.84 9.83 6.16
C GLN A 139 1.65 10.42 5.36
N LEU A 140 1.75 11.68 4.95
CA LEU A 140 0.80 12.30 4.04
C LEU A 140 0.87 11.58 2.69
N ARG A 141 -0.29 11.30 2.11
CA ARG A 141 -0.41 10.69 0.78
C ARG A 141 -1.52 11.33 -0.04
N TYR A 142 -1.30 11.36 -1.34
CA TYR A 142 -2.29 11.78 -2.32
C TYR A 142 -2.72 10.55 -3.12
N ASN A 143 -4.00 10.21 -3.09
CA ASN A 143 -4.53 9.02 -3.76
C ASN A 143 -5.29 9.40 -5.04
N TYR A 144 -5.04 8.65 -6.11
CA TYR A 144 -5.65 8.82 -7.43
C TYR A 144 -6.22 7.49 -7.92
N LEU A 145 -7.53 7.36 -7.87
CA LEU A 145 -8.23 6.22 -8.47
C LEU A 145 -8.30 6.41 -9.99
N THR A 146 -7.73 5.46 -10.73
CA THR A 146 -7.71 5.45 -12.19
C THR A 146 -8.79 4.50 -12.72
N PHE A 147 -8.45 3.27 -13.14
CA PHE A 147 -9.49 2.31 -13.50
C PHE A 147 -10.39 2.03 -12.29
N SER A 148 -11.70 2.25 -12.46
CA SER A 148 -12.68 2.03 -11.40
C SER A 148 -13.66 0.95 -11.82
N ASN A 149 -13.57 -0.23 -11.18
CA ASN A 149 -14.43 -1.39 -11.45
C ASN A 149 -14.52 -1.74 -12.96
N LYS A 150 -13.41 -1.57 -13.68
CA LYS A 150 -13.33 -1.77 -15.12
C LYS A 150 -13.39 -3.27 -15.45
N ARG A 151 -14.40 -3.68 -16.24
CA ARG A 151 -14.53 -5.04 -16.70
C ARG A 151 -13.46 -5.36 -17.75
N LEU A 152 -12.63 -6.37 -17.49
CA LEU A 152 -11.73 -6.99 -18.47
C LEU A 152 -12.10 -8.47 -18.61
N ALA A 153 -12.37 -8.90 -19.85
CA ALA A 153 -12.81 -10.25 -20.19
C ALA A 153 -12.57 -10.51 -21.67
N PHE A 154 -12.86 -11.72 -22.15
CA PHE A 154 -12.70 -12.12 -23.55
C PHE A 154 -14.03 -12.51 -24.15
N GLY A 155 -14.17 -12.34 -25.48
CA GLY A 155 -15.35 -12.72 -26.25
C GLY A 155 -16.18 -11.52 -26.72
N SER A 156 -17.36 -11.80 -27.27
CA SER A 156 -18.21 -10.75 -27.86
C SER A 156 -18.61 -9.68 -26.86
N GLY A 157 -18.27 -8.45 -27.15
CA GLY A 157 -18.57 -7.28 -26.30
C GLY A 157 -17.59 -7.03 -25.15
N TYR A 158 -16.53 -7.83 -25.02
CA TYR A 158 -15.50 -7.66 -24.00
C TYR A 158 -14.12 -7.42 -24.62
N SER A 159 -13.21 -6.89 -23.81
CA SER A 159 -11.78 -6.75 -24.16
C SER A 159 -10.92 -7.15 -22.97
N GLN A 160 -9.80 -7.82 -23.28
CA GLN A 160 -8.74 -8.14 -22.30
C GLN A 160 -7.96 -6.90 -21.85
N SER A 161 -8.11 -5.77 -22.55
CA SER A 161 -7.39 -4.53 -22.24
C SER A 161 -8.29 -3.30 -22.25
N SER A 162 -7.83 -2.26 -21.55
CA SER A 162 -8.43 -0.93 -21.60
C SER A 162 -7.33 0.13 -21.48
N SER A 163 -7.35 1.16 -22.34
CA SER A 163 -6.48 2.33 -22.27
C SER A 163 -7.31 3.58 -22.04
N GLN A 164 -6.87 4.45 -21.13
CA GLN A 164 -7.55 5.71 -20.81
C GLN A 164 -6.52 6.74 -20.30
N ASN A 165 -6.87 8.02 -20.44
CA ASN A 165 -6.12 9.11 -19.82
C ASN A 165 -6.63 9.39 -18.42
N PHE A 166 -5.70 9.70 -17.51
CA PHE A 166 -5.99 10.02 -16.11
C PHE A 166 -5.15 11.22 -15.69
N ASP A 167 -5.77 12.09 -14.87
CA ASP A 167 -5.05 13.19 -14.24
C ASP A 167 -4.50 12.68 -12.90
N LEU A 168 -3.17 12.53 -12.83
CA LEU A 168 -2.43 12.12 -11.64
C LEU A 168 -1.83 13.35 -10.93
N HIS A 169 -1.02 13.10 -9.91
CA HIS A 169 -0.34 14.17 -9.18
C HIS A 169 0.56 14.98 -10.11
N ASN A 170 0.57 16.30 -9.96
CA ASN A 170 1.23 17.21 -10.92
C ASN A 170 2.49 17.89 -10.36
N ASP A 171 2.83 17.67 -9.08
CA ASP A 171 4.03 18.22 -8.45
C ASP A 171 4.79 17.11 -7.70
N LEU A 172 5.93 16.72 -8.24
CA LEU A 172 6.78 15.66 -7.68
C LEU A 172 7.86 16.18 -6.72
N SER A 173 7.94 17.48 -6.45
CA SER A 173 9.03 18.11 -5.68
C SER A 173 9.16 17.57 -4.26
N ASN A 174 8.04 17.15 -3.66
CA ASN A 174 7.96 16.57 -2.33
C ASN A 174 7.36 15.16 -2.34
N ILE A 175 7.52 14.42 -3.42
CA ILE A 175 7.07 13.03 -3.50
C ILE A 175 8.25 12.08 -3.35
N GLU A 176 8.28 11.38 -2.22
CA GLU A 176 9.30 10.38 -1.89
C GLU A 176 9.14 9.13 -2.76
N SER A 177 7.91 8.60 -2.84
CA SER A 177 7.62 7.37 -3.58
C SER A 177 6.20 7.34 -4.16
N VAL A 178 6.00 6.48 -5.15
CA VAL A 178 4.70 6.22 -5.77
C VAL A 178 4.40 4.72 -5.67
N LYS A 179 3.26 4.38 -5.05
CA LYS A 179 2.75 3.01 -4.92
C LYS A 179 1.51 2.84 -5.77
N MET A 180 1.45 1.76 -6.53
CA MET A 180 0.28 1.36 -7.29
C MET A 180 -0.41 0.18 -6.59
N TYR A 181 -1.74 0.24 -6.50
CA TYR A 181 -2.57 -0.80 -5.90
C TYR A 181 -3.54 -1.35 -6.94
N VAL A 182 -3.55 -2.67 -7.10
CA VAL A 182 -4.39 -3.37 -8.07
C VAL A 182 -5.42 -4.21 -7.36
N LYS A 183 -6.68 -3.80 -7.45
CA LYS A 183 -7.82 -4.46 -6.82
C LYS A 183 -8.65 -5.23 -7.86
N LEU A 184 -8.82 -6.51 -7.62
CA LEU A 184 -9.62 -7.40 -8.44
C LEU A 184 -10.91 -7.78 -7.72
N ARG A 185 -12.04 -7.72 -8.42
CA ARG A 185 -13.35 -8.18 -7.95
C ARG A 185 -13.95 -9.15 -8.94
N CYS A 186 -14.63 -10.17 -8.42
CA CYS A 186 -15.43 -11.05 -9.27
C CYS A 186 -16.63 -10.29 -9.82
N PRO A 187 -16.95 -10.43 -11.10
CA PRO A 187 -18.22 -10.01 -11.63
C PRO A 187 -19.39 -10.87 -11.09
N SER A 188 -20.64 -10.50 -11.38
CA SER A 188 -21.82 -11.20 -10.89
C SER A 188 -21.89 -12.69 -11.26
N GLY A 189 -21.20 -13.09 -12.35
CA GLY A 189 -21.10 -14.51 -12.79
C GLY A 189 -19.93 -15.29 -12.16
N GLY A 190 -19.16 -14.71 -11.27
CA GLY A 190 -17.94 -15.29 -10.72
C GLY A 190 -16.67 -14.76 -11.40
N CYS A 191 -15.52 -14.94 -10.76
CA CYS A 191 -14.21 -14.66 -11.33
C CYS A 191 -13.81 -15.75 -12.35
N ASN A 192 -12.88 -15.43 -13.26
CA ASN A 192 -12.25 -16.45 -14.10
C ASN A 192 -11.62 -17.56 -13.24
N ALA A 193 -11.77 -18.80 -13.68
CA ALA A 193 -11.34 -19.99 -12.92
C ALA A 193 -9.82 -20.15 -12.84
N TRP A 194 -9.07 -19.51 -13.75
CA TRP A 194 -7.63 -19.70 -13.91
C TRP A 194 -6.81 -18.53 -13.38
N ASP A 195 -5.59 -18.83 -12.95
CA ASP A 195 -4.53 -17.86 -12.75
C ASP A 195 -4.05 -17.40 -14.13
N VAL A 196 -4.14 -16.13 -14.42
CA VAL A 196 -3.73 -15.58 -15.72
C VAL A 196 -2.78 -14.39 -15.55
N TYR A 197 -1.93 -14.24 -16.56
CA TYR A 197 -1.00 -13.13 -16.69
C TYR A 197 -1.75 -11.79 -16.78
N ALA A 198 -1.26 -10.79 -16.07
CA ALA A 198 -1.85 -9.46 -16.09
C ALA A 198 -0.81 -8.38 -15.77
N ASN A 199 -0.97 -7.20 -16.39
CA ASN A 199 -0.08 -6.08 -16.16
C ASN A 199 -0.73 -4.71 -16.36
N ILE A 200 -0.02 -3.69 -15.88
CA ILE A 200 -0.35 -2.28 -16.05
C ILE A 200 0.81 -1.60 -16.77
N TYR A 201 0.48 -0.73 -17.71
CA TYR A 201 1.43 0.05 -18.48
C TYR A 201 1.16 1.54 -18.35
N VAL A 202 2.22 2.32 -18.48
CA VAL A 202 2.17 3.76 -18.78
C VAL A 202 2.69 4.01 -20.19
N LYS A 203 2.08 4.94 -20.90
CA LYS A 203 2.57 5.38 -22.21
C LYS A 203 3.63 6.46 -22.03
N ASP A 204 4.81 6.22 -22.57
CA ASP A 204 5.83 7.26 -22.65
C ASP A 204 5.41 8.32 -23.70
N PRO A 205 5.22 9.58 -23.31
CA PRO A 205 4.77 10.61 -24.24
C PRO A 205 5.80 10.96 -25.31
N GLN A 206 7.09 10.69 -25.10
CA GLN A 206 8.16 11.00 -26.04
C GLN A 206 8.29 9.94 -27.13
N SER A 207 8.37 8.67 -26.74
CA SER A 207 8.52 7.54 -27.67
C SER A 207 7.20 6.95 -28.14
N SER A 208 6.09 7.29 -27.51
CA SER A 208 4.77 6.67 -27.68
C SER A 208 4.73 5.16 -27.37
N LYS A 209 5.78 4.61 -26.75
CA LYS A 209 5.86 3.20 -26.33
C LYS A 209 5.09 2.98 -25.03
N TRP A 210 4.54 1.76 -24.89
CA TRP A 210 3.96 1.29 -23.63
C TRP A 210 5.06 0.67 -22.77
N LEU A 211 5.23 1.18 -21.54
CA LEU A 211 6.19 0.68 -20.57
C LEU A 211 5.43 -0.05 -19.44
N GLU A 212 5.77 -1.30 -19.19
CA GLU A 212 5.17 -2.09 -18.11
C GLU A 212 5.64 -1.57 -16.75
N ILE A 213 4.72 -1.03 -15.96
CA ILE A 213 5.02 -0.50 -14.63
C ILE A 213 4.80 -1.52 -13.51
N GLY A 214 4.03 -2.59 -13.78
CA GLY A 214 3.80 -3.67 -12.83
C GLY A 214 3.08 -4.85 -13.45
N ARG A 215 3.41 -6.04 -12.96
CA ARG A 215 2.83 -7.34 -13.33
C ARG A 215 2.25 -8.03 -12.12
N TYR A 216 1.15 -8.71 -12.31
CA TYR A 216 0.53 -9.56 -11.31
C TYR A 216 -0.08 -10.78 -11.98
N ILE A 217 -0.29 -11.83 -11.19
CA ILE A 217 -1.01 -13.03 -11.65
C ILE A 217 -2.33 -13.05 -10.90
N THR A 218 -3.44 -13.25 -11.63
CA THR A 218 -4.76 -13.32 -11.00
C THR A 218 -4.89 -14.57 -10.12
N PRO A 219 -5.71 -14.54 -9.07
CA PRO A 219 -5.96 -15.74 -8.27
C PRO A 219 -6.97 -16.65 -8.96
N TYR A 220 -6.91 -17.95 -8.68
CA TYR A 220 -7.85 -18.96 -9.20
C TYR A 220 -9.28 -18.74 -8.69
N GLY A 221 -10.16 -18.24 -9.51
CA GLY A 221 -11.62 -18.20 -9.28
C GLY A 221 -12.09 -17.42 -8.04
N VAL A 222 -11.24 -16.61 -7.45
CA VAL A 222 -11.54 -15.74 -6.29
C VAL A 222 -11.00 -14.34 -6.53
N ASP A 223 -11.51 -13.36 -5.82
CA ASP A 223 -10.98 -12.00 -5.85
C ASP A 223 -9.85 -11.79 -4.82
N ASN A 224 -9.19 -10.62 -4.87
CA ASN A 224 -8.18 -10.26 -3.88
C ASN A 224 -8.71 -9.37 -2.74
N SER A 225 -10.00 -9.51 -2.39
CA SER A 225 -10.68 -8.69 -1.36
C SER A 225 -10.09 -8.84 0.05
N LYS A 226 -9.38 -9.91 0.32
CA LYS A 226 -8.63 -10.11 1.57
C LYS A 226 -7.49 -9.10 1.75
N LEU A 227 -7.00 -8.53 0.67
CA LEU A 227 -6.07 -7.40 0.69
C LEU A 227 -6.90 -6.11 0.65
N ASP A 228 -6.79 -5.29 1.67
CA ASP A 228 -7.61 -4.08 1.81
C ASP A 228 -7.57 -3.21 0.55
N ARG A 229 -6.38 -3.00 -0.01
CA ARG A 229 -6.16 -2.20 -1.21
C ARG A 229 -5.83 -3.02 -2.46
N GLY A 230 -5.74 -4.34 -2.39
CA GLY A 230 -5.29 -5.21 -3.46
C GLY A 230 -3.77 -5.40 -3.50
N PHE A 231 -3.21 -5.74 -4.67
CA PHE A 231 -1.77 -5.95 -4.85
C PHE A 231 -1.03 -4.63 -4.83
N GLU A 232 -0.07 -4.47 -3.93
CA GLU A 232 0.83 -3.32 -3.90
C GLU A 232 2.03 -3.55 -4.83
N ILE A 233 2.36 -2.55 -5.64
CA ILE A 233 3.52 -2.53 -6.54
C ILE A 233 4.21 -1.16 -6.41
N ASP A 234 5.51 -1.17 -6.16
CA ASP A 234 6.32 0.04 -6.18
C ASP A 234 6.58 0.48 -7.62
N VAL A 235 6.09 1.66 -7.97
CA VAL A 235 6.25 2.26 -9.29
C VAL A 235 7.04 3.57 -9.26
N THR A 236 7.78 3.82 -8.17
CA THR A 236 8.56 5.04 -7.95
C THR A 236 9.53 5.33 -9.08
N ASP A 237 10.13 4.31 -9.67
CA ASP A 237 11.06 4.45 -10.80
C ASP A 237 10.42 5.07 -12.03
N PHE A 238 9.10 4.98 -12.17
CA PHE A 238 8.31 5.55 -13.25
C PHE A 238 7.71 6.92 -12.92
N LYS A 239 8.03 7.51 -11.77
CA LYS A 239 7.33 8.74 -11.31
C LYS A 239 7.43 9.89 -12.31
N SER A 240 8.52 10.01 -13.09
CA SER A 240 8.64 11.02 -14.15
C SER A 240 7.63 10.85 -15.29
N LEU A 241 7.09 9.66 -15.48
CA LEU A 241 6.03 9.34 -16.45
C LEU A 241 4.63 9.31 -15.82
N LEU A 242 4.56 9.28 -14.49
CA LEU A 242 3.32 9.24 -13.71
C LEU A 242 3.00 10.62 -13.12
N VAL A 243 3.01 11.67 -13.96
CA VAL A 243 2.82 13.06 -13.55
C VAL A 243 1.87 13.79 -14.49
N GLY A 244 0.88 14.52 -13.93
CA GLY A 244 -0.11 15.24 -14.72
C GLY A 244 -1.05 14.32 -15.48
N ASN A 245 -1.38 14.64 -16.74
CA ASN A 245 -2.25 13.83 -17.58
C ASN A 245 -1.46 12.70 -18.24
N VAL A 246 -1.78 11.44 -17.91
CA VAL A 246 -1.07 10.25 -18.38
C VAL A 246 -2.03 9.25 -19.02
N GLU A 247 -1.55 8.57 -20.08
CA GLU A 247 -2.28 7.45 -20.67
C GLU A 247 -1.81 6.13 -20.04
N LEU A 248 -2.73 5.42 -19.35
CA LEU A 248 -2.50 4.10 -18.74
C LEU A 248 -3.22 3.02 -19.54
N LYS A 249 -2.65 1.82 -19.58
CA LYS A 249 -3.28 0.62 -20.13
C LYS A 249 -3.24 -0.49 -19.09
N ALA A 250 -4.39 -1.11 -18.87
CA ALA A 250 -4.52 -2.34 -18.08
C ALA A 250 -4.80 -3.51 -19.01
N PHE A 251 -4.20 -4.68 -18.72
CA PHE A 251 -4.38 -5.92 -19.46
C PHE A 251 -4.52 -7.10 -18.51
N ILE A 252 -5.46 -8.00 -18.80
CA ILE A 252 -5.63 -9.31 -18.13
C ILE A 252 -5.85 -10.36 -19.23
N GLU A 253 -5.02 -11.39 -19.29
CA GLU A 253 -5.02 -12.44 -20.32
C GLU A 253 -6.11 -13.50 -20.08
N VAL A 254 -7.33 -13.09 -19.94
CA VAL A 254 -8.47 -13.98 -19.72
C VAL A 254 -9.06 -14.43 -21.07
N TRP A 255 -9.40 -15.70 -21.18
CA TRP A 255 -9.92 -16.32 -22.42
C TRP A 255 -11.42 -16.68 -22.33
N GLY A 256 -12.14 -16.12 -21.35
CA GLY A 256 -13.57 -16.30 -21.12
C GLY A 256 -14.29 -15.00 -20.84
N SER A 257 -15.61 -15.04 -20.88
CA SER A 257 -16.48 -13.89 -20.58
C SER A 257 -16.63 -13.62 -19.08
N ASP A 258 -16.16 -14.51 -18.23
CA ASP A 258 -16.14 -14.39 -16.76
C ASP A 258 -15.18 -13.29 -16.29
N GLY A 259 -13.91 -13.31 -16.62
CA GLY A 259 -12.92 -12.24 -16.41
C GLY A 259 -12.94 -11.57 -15.02
N TRP A 260 -12.61 -10.27 -14.97
CA TRP A 260 -12.38 -9.52 -13.74
C TRP A 260 -12.94 -8.09 -13.81
N ASN A 261 -13.37 -7.57 -12.67
CA ASN A 261 -13.58 -6.13 -12.47
C ASN A 261 -12.33 -5.55 -11.79
N LEU A 262 -11.60 -4.73 -12.52
CA LEU A 262 -10.33 -4.14 -12.11
C LEU A 262 -10.52 -2.74 -11.58
N SER A 263 -9.87 -2.44 -10.46
CA SER A 263 -9.61 -1.05 -10.02
C SER A 263 -8.13 -0.89 -9.77
N VAL A 264 -7.59 0.27 -10.18
CA VAL A 264 -6.18 0.62 -9.96
C VAL A 264 -6.12 1.99 -9.35
N ASP A 265 -5.42 2.13 -8.25
CA ASP A 265 -5.17 3.43 -7.65
C ASP A 265 -3.68 3.64 -7.33
N PHE A 266 -3.29 4.91 -7.28
CA PHE A 266 -1.92 5.33 -7.02
C PHE A 266 -1.87 6.18 -5.76
N ASP A 267 -0.96 5.86 -4.84
CA ASP A 267 -0.58 6.72 -3.73
C ASP A 267 0.75 7.41 -4.04
N TYR A 268 0.73 8.73 -4.02
CA TYR A 268 1.93 9.55 -3.99
C TYR A 268 2.21 9.88 -2.53
N LEU A 269 3.32 9.36 -2.01
CA LEU A 269 3.71 9.52 -0.61
C LEU A 269 4.56 10.77 -0.47
N ASP A 270 4.07 11.73 0.32
CA ASP A 270 4.77 12.96 0.60
C ASP A 270 6.04 12.69 1.41
N GLY A 271 7.12 13.37 1.07
CA GLY A 271 8.40 13.21 1.72
C GLY A 271 9.52 13.75 0.86
N LYS A 272 10.75 13.57 1.34
CA LYS A 272 11.93 14.02 0.58
C LYS A 272 12.30 12.96 -0.45
N PRO A 273 12.22 13.25 -1.77
CA PRO A 273 12.69 12.33 -2.80
C PRO A 273 14.20 12.07 -2.63
N ASP A 274 14.63 10.84 -2.91
CA ASP A 274 16.06 10.48 -2.91
C ASP A 274 16.83 11.29 -3.98
N TYR A 275 16.21 11.52 -5.16
CA TYR A 275 16.70 12.35 -6.24
C TYR A 275 15.59 13.21 -6.83
N LYS A 276 15.93 14.36 -7.41
CA LYS A 276 14.97 15.27 -8.03
C LYS A 276 14.48 14.76 -9.39
N ASN A 277 15.39 14.18 -10.17
CA ASN A 277 15.14 13.77 -11.55
C ASN A 277 15.31 12.27 -11.71
N TYR A 278 14.37 11.67 -12.43
CA TYR A 278 14.35 10.26 -12.82
C TYR A 278 14.16 10.18 -14.33
N ALA A 279 14.92 9.28 -14.94
CA ALA A 279 14.75 8.92 -16.33
C ALA A 279 14.77 7.40 -16.48
N ILE A 280 13.95 6.86 -17.36
CA ILE A 280 13.82 5.42 -17.55
C ILE A 280 13.81 5.09 -19.04
N SER A 281 14.52 4.04 -19.43
CA SER A 281 14.52 3.50 -20.79
C SER A 281 14.27 2.00 -20.77
N PRO A 282 13.40 1.50 -21.69
CA PRO A 282 13.21 0.06 -21.84
C PRO A 282 14.43 -0.55 -22.52
N ILE A 283 14.88 -1.72 -22.03
CA ILE A 283 15.95 -2.53 -22.62
C ILE A 283 15.32 -3.71 -23.36
N ILE A 284 14.53 -4.52 -22.64
CA ILE A 284 13.83 -5.70 -23.16
C ILE A 284 12.34 -5.56 -22.86
N GLN A 285 11.50 -5.89 -23.84
CA GLN A 285 10.03 -5.85 -23.70
C GLN A 285 9.34 -7.04 -24.38
N TYR A 286 9.57 -8.26 -23.88
CA TYR A 286 8.79 -9.45 -24.22
C TYR A 286 7.68 -9.64 -23.19
N ASN A 287 6.68 -8.74 -23.18
CA ASN A 287 5.73 -8.59 -22.07
C ASN A 287 4.28 -8.31 -22.48
N ASN A 288 3.93 -8.45 -23.74
CA ASN A 288 2.57 -8.14 -24.23
C ASN A 288 1.50 -9.11 -23.66
N ASN A 289 1.87 -10.37 -23.46
CA ASN A 289 1.09 -11.39 -22.79
C ASN A 289 2.02 -12.56 -22.38
N SER A 290 1.49 -13.62 -21.80
CA SER A 290 2.30 -14.78 -21.38
C SER A 290 2.87 -15.59 -22.55
N LEU A 291 2.23 -15.52 -23.72
CA LEU A 291 2.56 -16.34 -24.90
C LEU A 291 3.52 -15.65 -25.89
N ASN A 292 3.82 -14.37 -25.68
CA ASN A 292 4.75 -13.58 -26.52
C ASN A 292 6.05 -13.28 -25.76
N GLY A 293 6.46 -14.19 -24.88
CA GLY A 293 7.74 -14.17 -24.19
C GLY A 293 8.86 -14.81 -25.01
N VAL A 294 10.03 -14.93 -24.38
CA VAL A 294 11.13 -15.73 -24.90
C VAL A 294 10.76 -17.21 -24.77
N VAL A 295 10.79 -17.95 -25.88
CA VAL A 295 10.35 -19.35 -25.94
C VAL A 295 11.39 -20.24 -25.28
N TYR A 296 10.97 -21.02 -24.28
CA TYR A 296 11.84 -22.04 -23.68
C TYR A 296 12.14 -23.15 -24.68
N GLY A 297 13.42 -23.45 -24.88
CA GLY A 297 13.88 -24.52 -25.77
C GLY A 297 14.20 -24.08 -27.19
N GLU A 298 13.97 -22.83 -27.57
CA GLU A 298 14.49 -22.22 -28.79
C GLU A 298 15.86 -21.59 -28.57
N ASP A 299 16.58 -21.28 -29.64
CA ASP A 299 17.90 -20.64 -29.53
C ASP A 299 17.75 -19.24 -28.94
N GLN A 300 18.49 -18.92 -27.88
CA GLN A 300 18.40 -17.60 -27.22
C GLN A 300 18.87 -16.48 -28.16
N SER A 301 19.71 -16.77 -29.16
CA SER A 301 20.13 -15.79 -30.18
C SER A 301 19.02 -15.38 -31.14
N ASP A 302 17.89 -16.09 -31.19
CA ASP A 302 16.71 -15.71 -31.97
C ASP A 302 15.90 -14.58 -31.34
N PHE A 303 16.27 -14.20 -30.09
CA PHE A 303 15.61 -13.17 -29.32
C PHE A 303 16.53 -11.98 -29.08
N ASP A 304 15.95 -10.81 -29.07
CA ASP A 304 16.66 -9.53 -28.90
C ASP A 304 16.94 -9.28 -27.40
N LEU A 305 17.99 -9.93 -26.87
CA LEU A 305 18.37 -9.95 -25.47
C LEU A 305 19.67 -9.20 -25.18
N ASP A 306 20.35 -8.72 -26.22
CA ASP A 306 21.64 -8.03 -26.20
C ASP A 306 21.46 -6.58 -26.69
N LYS A 307 21.91 -5.60 -25.92
CA LYS A 307 21.75 -4.17 -26.21
C LYS A 307 22.95 -3.33 -25.81
N PHE A 308 23.30 -2.36 -26.63
CA PHE A 308 24.17 -1.27 -26.22
C PHE A 308 23.40 -0.18 -25.50
N ILE A 309 23.87 0.20 -24.31
CA ILE A 309 23.29 1.23 -23.48
C ILE A 309 24.26 2.40 -23.39
N SER A 310 23.84 3.58 -23.84
CA SER A 310 24.62 4.81 -23.72
C SER A 310 23.96 5.71 -22.66
N VAL A 311 24.70 6.01 -21.61
CA VAL A 311 24.28 6.82 -20.47
C VAL A 311 24.88 8.22 -20.59
N GLY A 312 24.05 9.26 -20.44
CA GLY A 312 24.45 10.66 -20.53
C GLY A 312 25.19 11.18 -19.31
N GLU A 313 25.35 12.49 -19.27
CA GLU A 313 26.04 13.22 -18.19
C GLU A 313 25.18 13.36 -16.93
N ASN A 314 25.82 13.73 -15.83
CA ASN A 314 25.19 14.09 -14.54
C ASN A 314 24.40 12.97 -13.86
N ILE A 315 24.63 11.71 -14.18
CA ILE A 315 23.96 10.59 -13.52
C ILE A 315 24.67 10.30 -12.18
N GLU A 316 23.90 10.37 -11.09
CA GLU A 316 24.40 10.09 -9.74
C GLU A 316 24.14 8.63 -9.30
N LYS A 317 23.06 8.03 -9.81
CA LYS A 317 22.71 6.64 -9.53
C LYS A 317 22.00 6.01 -10.72
N ALA A 318 22.28 4.74 -10.95
CA ALA A 318 21.58 3.93 -11.93
C ALA A 318 21.32 2.52 -11.40
N HIS A 319 20.25 1.90 -11.87
CA HIS A 319 19.96 0.49 -11.62
C HIS A 319 19.17 -0.11 -12.79
N LEU A 320 19.25 -1.43 -12.90
CA LEU A 320 18.38 -2.21 -13.76
C LEU A 320 17.14 -2.62 -12.96
N ARG A 321 15.98 -2.59 -13.62
CA ARG A 321 14.70 -3.03 -13.07
C ARG A 321 14.13 -4.11 -13.98
N THR A 322 13.99 -5.33 -13.48
CA THR A 322 13.51 -6.46 -14.27
C THR A 322 12.29 -7.10 -13.64
N ILE A 323 11.29 -7.41 -14.47
CA ILE A 323 10.13 -8.24 -14.14
C ILE A 323 10.18 -9.45 -15.06
N ILE A 324 10.15 -10.66 -14.51
CA ILE A 324 10.19 -11.90 -15.30
C ILE A 324 9.25 -12.94 -14.72
N THR A 325 8.51 -13.64 -15.60
CA THR A 325 7.66 -14.78 -15.26
C THR A 325 7.83 -15.88 -16.29
N GLY A 326 8.14 -17.09 -15.84
CA GLY A 326 8.01 -18.31 -16.66
C GLY A 326 6.54 -18.75 -16.71
N TRP A 327 6.08 -19.21 -17.86
CA TRP A 327 4.69 -19.62 -18.09
C TRP A 327 4.61 -20.89 -18.93
N GLY A 328 3.72 -21.81 -18.54
CA GLY A 328 3.47 -23.04 -19.27
C GLY A 328 4.51 -24.13 -19.07
N HIS A 329 4.34 -25.24 -19.78
CA HIS A 329 5.10 -26.47 -19.63
C HIS A 329 5.70 -26.90 -20.96
N ALA A 330 7.00 -27.13 -20.99
CA ALA A 330 7.67 -27.71 -22.13
C ALA A 330 8.23 -29.12 -21.80
N THR A 331 8.28 -29.98 -22.81
CA THR A 331 8.94 -31.29 -22.75
C THR A 331 10.07 -31.35 -23.79
N PRO A 332 11.22 -32.00 -23.49
CA PRO A 332 11.50 -32.73 -22.25
C PRO A 332 11.57 -31.82 -21.04
N ASN A 333 11.21 -32.37 -19.87
CA ASN A 333 11.35 -31.67 -18.62
C ASN A 333 12.82 -31.31 -18.35
N ASP A 334 13.04 -30.31 -17.51
CA ASP A 334 14.37 -30.00 -16.99
C ASP A 334 14.94 -31.22 -16.21
N PRO A 335 16.27 -31.32 -15.99
CA PRO A 335 16.90 -32.42 -15.24
C PRO A 335 16.32 -32.68 -13.84
N ASP A 336 15.67 -31.69 -13.23
CA ASP A 336 14.96 -31.83 -11.97
C ASP A 336 13.55 -32.47 -12.08
N GLY A 337 13.11 -32.81 -13.30
CA GLY A 337 11.82 -33.44 -13.60
C GLY A 337 10.64 -32.49 -13.63
N ARG A 338 10.88 -31.17 -13.56
CA ARG A 338 9.82 -30.15 -13.59
C ARG A 338 9.59 -29.59 -14.97
N GLY A 339 8.34 -29.28 -15.30
CA GLY A 339 7.97 -28.64 -16.56
C GLY A 339 8.40 -27.16 -16.60
N CYS A 340 9.34 -26.83 -17.46
CA CYS A 340 9.75 -25.44 -17.67
C CYS A 340 8.85 -24.76 -18.72
N ALA A 341 8.60 -23.45 -18.61
CA ALA A 341 9.23 -22.38 -17.81
C ALA A 341 8.51 -22.11 -16.46
N GLU A 342 7.32 -22.64 -16.23
CA GLU A 342 6.50 -22.28 -15.06
C GLU A 342 7.01 -22.90 -13.76
N TRP A 343 7.50 -24.14 -13.81
CA TRP A 343 7.77 -24.94 -12.60
C TRP A 343 9.25 -25.20 -12.32
N CYS A 344 10.14 -24.99 -13.30
CA CYS A 344 11.56 -25.27 -13.12
C CYS A 344 12.28 -24.07 -12.46
N PHE A 345 12.97 -24.34 -11.35
CA PHE A 345 13.71 -23.32 -10.62
C PHE A 345 15.09 -23.15 -11.25
N ARG A 346 15.33 -21.94 -11.80
CA ARG A 346 16.54 -21.68 -12.57
C ARG A 346 17.13 -20.32 -12.22
N THR A 347 18.46 -20.22 -12.37
CA THR A 347 19.16 -18.95 -12.28
C THR A 347 19.46 -18.43 -13.68
N HIS A 348 18.95 -17.27 -13.99
CA HIS A 348 19.28 -16.47 -15.15
C HIS A 348 20.29 -15.41 -14.75
N SER A 349 20.98 -14.79 -15.70
CA SER A 349 21.98 -13.77 -15.38
C SER A 349 21.91 -12.56 -16.31
N ILE A 350 22.44 -11.44 -15.83
CA ILE A 350 22.71 -10.27 -16.63
C ILE A 350 24.22 -10.12 -16.74
N LYS A 351 24.71 -9.99 -17.97
CA LYS A 351 26.09 -9.62 -18.27
C LYS A 351 26.18 -8.14 -18.64
N ILE A 352 27.24 -7.51 -18.22
CA ILE A 352 27.67 -6.18 -18.62
C ILE A 352 29.06 -6.30 -19.21
N ASP A 353 29.22 -5.91 -20.48
CA ASP A 353 30.49 -6.05 -21.23
C ASP A 353 31.05 -7.50 -21.12
N ASP A 354 30.22 -8.49 -21.44
CA ASP A 354 30.48 -9.92 -21.41
C ASP A 354 30.78 -10.52 -20.01
N VAL A 355 30.72 -9.70 -18.95
CA VAL A 355 30.96 -10.15 -17.57
C VAL A 355 29.65 -10.34 -16.83
N GLU A 356 29.39 -11.56 -16.31
CA GLU A 356 28.24 -11.82 -15.45
C GLU A 356 28.29 -10.94 -14.19
N LYS A 357 27.30 -10.07 -14.03
CA LYS A 357 27.21 -9.11 -12.94
C LYS A 357 26.10 -9.42 -11.96
N PHE A 358 24.96 -9.90 -12.46
CA PHE A 358 23.76 -10.12 -11.62
C PHE A 358 23.13 -11.47 -11.93
N ASN A 359 22.56 -12.08 -10.89
CA ASN A 359 21.92 -13.39 -10.95
C ASN A 359 20.47 -13.31 -10.51
N HIS A 360 19.56 -13.80 -11.34
CA HIS A 360 18.12 -13.85 -11.10
C HIS A 360 17.69 -15.30 -10.86
N TYR A 361 17.66 -15.73 -9.62
CA TYR A 361 17.09 -17.03 -9.27
C TYR A 361 15.56 -16.95 -9.31
N LEU A 362 14.97 -17.69 -10.23
CA LEU A 362 13.52 -17.91 -10.32
C LEU A 362 13.19 -19.19 -9.55
N GLY A 363 12.95 -19.05 -8.27
CA GLY A 363 12.68 -20.16 -7.36
C GLY A 363 11.45 -19.91 -6.49
N PRO A 364 11.23 -20.74 -5.47
CA PRO A 364 10.12 -20.63 -4.55
C PRO A 364 10.04 -19.26 -3.89
N ILE A 365 8.83 -18.68 -3.83
CA ILE A 365 8.57 -17.42 -3.11
C ILE A 365 7.53 -17.56 -2.01
N GLY A 366 7.06 -18.79 -1.74
CA GLY A 366 6.16 -19.10 -0.63
C GLY A 366 4.68 -18.99 -1.00
N CYS A 367 4.25 -19.55 -2.13
CA CYS A 367 2.85 -19.49 -2.58
C CYS A 367 1.85 -20.00 -1.53
N ALA A 368 2.20 -21.03 -0.76
CA ALA A 368 1.34 -21.54 0.32
C ALA A 368 1.03 -20.51 1.42
N SER A 369 1.88 -19.49 1.57
CA SER A 369 1.69 -18.37 2.51
C SER A 369 1.02 -17.14 1.88
N ASN A 370 0.56 -17.25 0.64
CA ASN A 370 -0.10 -16.16 -0.08
C ASN A 370 -1.31 -15.63 0.72
N PRO A 371 -1.43 -14.31 0.95
CA PRO A 371 -2.55 -13.72 1.69
C PRO A 371 -3.90 -13.88 0.97
N VAL A 372 -3.90 -14.09 -0.36
CA VAL A 372 -5.10 -14.44 -1.12
C VAL A 372 -5.28 -15.97 -1.09
N ASN A 373 -5.77 -16.49 0.02
CA ASN A 373 -6.03 -17.91 0.26
C ASN A 373 -7.35 -18.12 1.02
N PRO A 374 -8.05 -19.26 0.84
CA PRO A 374 -7.80 -20.23 -0.22
C PRO A 374 -8.20 -19.71 -1.59
N GLN A 375 -7.65 -20.30 -2.66
CA GLN A 375 -8.11 -20.12 -4.03
C GLN A 375 -8.70 -21.46 -4.53
N ASN A 376 -9.48 -21.41 -5.63
CA ASN A 376 -10.20 -22.61 -6.10
C ASN A 376 -9.34 -23.59 -6.88
N GLY A 377 -8.13 -23.21 -7.33
CA GLY A 377 -7.24 -24.02 -8.15
C GLY A 377 -5.94 -24.43 -7.46
N ASN A 378 -4.94 -24.79 -8.26
CA ASN A 378 -3.62 -25.26 -7.79
C ASN A 378 -2.70 -24.08 -7.44
N TRP A 379 -3.03 -23.31 -6.43
CA TRP A 379 -2.36 -22.04 -6.07
C TRP A 379 -1.18 -22.21 -5.10
N SER A 380 -1.19 -23.24 -4.25
CA SER A 380 -0.25 -23.36 -3.13
C SER A 380 1.17 -23.85 -3.50
N PRO A 381 1.38 -24.69 -4.54
CA PRO A 381 2.74 -25.02 -4.96
C PRO A 381 3.46 -23.80 -5.54
N ASP A 382 4.74 -23.64 -5.21
CA ASP A 382 5.57 -22.57 -5.74
C ASP A 382 5.80 -22.72 -7.25
N ARG A 383 5.74 -21.62 -7.98
CA ARG A 383 6.19 -21.48 -9.36
C ARG A 383 7.59 -20.86 -9.39
N ALA A 384 8.13 -20.78 -10.62
CA ALA A 384 9.42 -20.17 -10.87
C ALA A 384 9.39 -18.64 -10.68
N GLY A 385 9.47 -18.20 -9.42
CA GLY A 385 9.58 -16.79 -9.05
C GLY A 385 8.27 -16.00 -9.03
N TRP A 386 7.10 -16.65 -9.04
CA TRP A 386 5.79 -16.01 -8.94
C TRP A 386 4.75 -16.92 -8.28
N CYS A 387 3.60 -16.37 -7.90
CA CYS A 387 2.47 -17.12 -7.34
C CYS A 387 1.14 -16.58 -7.88
N PRO A 388 0.13 -17.47 -8.07
CA PRO A 388 -1.23 -17.01 -8.33
C PRO A 388 -1.77 -16.12 -7.22
N GLY A 389 -2.41 -15.00 -7.57
CA GLY A 389 -2.95 -14.05 -6.61
C GLY A 389 -1.89 -13.19 -5.92
N MET A 390 -0.80 -12.87 -6.60
CA MET A 390 0.25 -11.97 -6.13
C MET A 390 0.76 -11.03 -7.23
N SER A 391 1.33 -9.89 -6.81
CA SER A 391 2.21 -9.11 -7.68
C SER A 391 3.50 -9.88 -7.94
N VAL A 392 4.04 -9.77 -9.16
CA VAL A 392 5.31 -10.42 -9.52
C VAL A 392 6.46 -9.63 -8.89
N PRO A 393 7.41 -10.29 -8.22
CA PRO A 393 8.55 -9.64 -7.60
C PRO A 393 9.39 -8.83 -8.60
N LEU A 394 9.79 -7.64 -8.17
CA LEU A 394 10.72 -6.78 -8.90
C LEU A 394 12.16 -7.21 -8.58
N ARG A 395 13.02 -7.22 -9.59
CA ARG A 395 14.46 -7.43 -9.46
C ARG A 395 15.17 -6.12 -9.74
N ILE A 396 15.90 -5.62 -8.74
CA ILE A 396 16.59 -4.33 -8.79
C ILE A 396 18.09 -4.61 -8.65
N ASP A 397 18.85 -4.31 -9.71
CA ASP A 397 20.28 -4.54 -9.78
C ASP A 397 21.00 -3.20 -9.87
N ASN A 398 21.67 -2.80 -8.79
CA ASN A 398 22.36 -1.52 -8.76
C ASN A 398 23.61 -1.56 -9.64
N LEU A 399 23.72 -0.60 -10.57
CA LEU A 399 24.91 -0.41 -11.38
C LEU A 399 25.98 0.38 -10.61
N ASP A 400 27.21 0.30 -11.08
CA ASP A 400 28.37 0.97 -10.47
C ASP A 400 28.16 2.50 -10.43
N SER A 401 28.74 3.18 -9.45
CA SER A 401 28.59 4.63 -9.24
C SER A 401 29.18 5.49 -10.36
N ASN A 402 30.05 4.95 -11.22
CA ASN A 402 30.74 5.65 -12.31
C ASN A 402 30.03 5.46 -13.66
N ILE A 403 28.70 5.31 -13.64
CA ILE A 403 27.91 5.04 -14.83
C ILE A 403 27.69 6.30 -15.73
N SER A 404 27.90 7.50 -15.18
CA SER A 404 27.71 8.74 -15.92
C SER A 404 28.68 8.83 -17.11
N ASN A 405 28.14 9.24 -18.27
CA ASN A 405 28.89 9.40 -19.52
C ASN A 405 29.58 8.12 -20.00
N THR A 406 28.94 6.97 -19.82
CA THR A 406 29.46 5.64 -20.21
C THR A 406 28.63 5.01 -21.32
N LYS A 407 29.23 4.05 -21.99
CA LYS A 407 28.55 3.12 -22.89
C LYS A 407 28.97 1.70 -22.53
N PHE A 408 28.03 0.78 -22.46
CA PHE A 408 28.27 -0.63 -22.14
C PHE A 408 27.31 -1.54 -22.91
N ASN A 409 27.71 -2.80 -23.05
CA ASN A 409 26.85 -3.86 -23.55
C ASN A 409 26.06 -4.48 -22.38
N PHE A 410 24.77 -4.68 -22.59
CA PHE A 410 23.88 -5.40 -21.68
C PHE A 410 23.37 -6.66 -22.38
N GLU A 411 23.52 -7.84 -21.75
CA GLU A 411 22.95 -9.10 -22.24
C GLU A 411 22.16 -9.78 -21.12
N TYR A 412 20.90 -10.15 -21.38
CA TYR A 412 20.13 -11.04 -20.51
C TYR A 412 20.29 -12.47 -20.95
N THR A 413 20.89 -13.31 -20.12
CA THR A 413 21.17 -14.71 -20.41
C THR A 413 20.27 -15.62 -19.59
N PHE A 414 19.41 -16.38 -20.27
CA PHE A 414 18.63 -17.42 -19.61
C PHE A 414 19.51 -18.61 -19.23
N ALA A 415 19.13 -19.35 -18.18
CA ALA A 415 19.77 -20.61 -17.85
C ALA A 415 19.76 -21.55 -19.07
N PRO A 416 20.83 -22.29 -19.34
CA PRO A 416 20.93 -23.16 -20.53
C PRO A 416 19.78 -24.17 -20.60
N TRP A 417 19.22 -24.35 -21.78
CA TRP A 417 18.24 -25.37 -22.09
C TRP A 417 18.62 -26.13 -23.38
N VAL A 418 17.88 -27.19 -23.68
CA VAL A 418 18.12 -27.96 -24.89
C VAL A 418 17.32 -27.34 -26.05
N ASN A 419 18.04 -26.88 -27.10
CA ASN A 419 17.44 -26.24 -28.29
C ASN A 419 16.84 -27.27 -29.25
N ASN A 420 16.01 -28.17 -28.76
CA ASN A 420 15.40 -29.21 -29.59
C ASN A 420 14.01 -29.61 -29.09
N LEU A 421 13.29 -28.73 -28.47
CA LEU A 421 11.90 -29.00 -28.07
C LEU A 421 11.07 -29.38 -29.29
N LYS A 422 10.63 -30.62 -29.29
CA LYS A 422 9.66 -31.10 -30.27
C LYS A 422 8.29 -30.88 -29.68
N TYR A 423 7.54 -30.04 -30.33
CA TYR A 423 6.14 -29.84 -29.99
C TYR A 423 5.31 -30.94 -30.60
N ASP A 424 4.55 -31.67 -29.82
CA ASP A 424 3.64 -32.76 -30.29
C ASP A 424 2.43 -32.18 -31.03
N GLY A 425 2.67 -31.33 -32.03
CA GLY A 425 1.65 -30.75 -32.88
C GLY A 425 0.79 -29.67 -32.21
N GLN A 426 1.11 -29.28 -31.00
CA GLN A 426 0.50 -28.14 -30.28
C GLN A 426 1.48 -26.96 -30.22
N ASN A 427 0.94 -25.75 -30.13
CA ASN A 427 1.78 -24.55 -29.96
C ASN A 427 2.70 -24.69 -28.75
N PRO A 428 3.93 -24.18 -28.83
CA PRO A 428 4.82 -24.12 -27.67
C PRO A 428 4.10 -23.43 -26.51
N HIS A 429 4.13 -24.07 -25.34
CA HIS A 429 3.42 -23.58 -24.17
C HIS A 429 4.37 -23.19 -23.03
N ALA A 430 5.63 -22.89 -23.34
CA ALA A 430 6.61 -22.51 -22.33
C ALA A 430 7.36 -21.25 -22.77
N TYR A 431 7.19 -20.17 -21.99
CA TYR A 431 7.69 -18.86 -22.33
C TYR A 431 8.17 -18.13 -21.07
N TYR A 432 9.17 -17.26 -21.24
CA TYR A 432 9.54 -16.28 -20.25
C TYR A 432 9.10 -14.90 -20.72
N ALA A 433 8.03 -14.35 -20.12
CA ALA A 433 7.69 -12.96 -20.30
C ALA A 433 8.63 -12.08 -19.46
N ILE A 434 9.35 -11.17 -20.11
CA ILE A 434 10.37 -10.33 -19.48
C ILE A 434 10.22 -8.87 -19.87
N SER A 435 10.37 -7.98 -18.88
CA SER A 435 10.59 -6.53 -19.05
C SER A 435 11.85 -6.15 -18.30
N SER A 436 12.79 -5.51 -18.97
CA SER A 436 13.97 -4.93 -18.33
C SER A 436 14.11 -3.46 -18.71
N PHE A 437 14.48 -2.64 -17.73
CA PHE A 437 14.65 -1.19 -17.86
C PHE A 437 15.96 -0.77 -17.23
N ILE A 438 16.56 0.31 -17.76
CA ILE A 438 17.56 1.09 -17.04
C ILE A 438 16.88 2.32 -16.44
N VAL A 439 17.09 2.53 -15.14
CA VAL A 439 16.59 3.68 -14.38
C VAL A 439 17.77 4.54 -13.97
N LEU A 440 17.72 5.83 -14.32
CA LEU A 440 18.73 6.83 -14.02
C LEU A 440 18.17 7.86 -13.05
N LYS A 441 18.99 8.28 -12.08
CA LYS A 441 18.60 9.22 -11.03
C LYS A 441 19.67 10.28 -10.81
N SER A 442 19.22 11.54 -10.59
CA SER A 442 20.12 12.67 -10.33
C SER A 442 19.40 13.83 -9.66
N ASN A 443 20.15 14.69 -8.97
CA ASN A 443 19.69 16.01 -8.54
C ASN A 443 19.80 17.09 -9.63
N SER A 444 20.56 16.83 -10.68
CA SER A 444 20.64 17.63 -11.90
C SER A 444 19.65 17.14 -12.97
N GLU A 445 19.34 17.97 -13.95
CA GLU A 445 18.59 17.53 -15.12
C GLU A 445 19.36 16.45 -15.90
N ILE A 446 18.66 15.40 -16.30
CA ILE A 446 19.21 14.25 -17.01
C ILE A 446 18.30 13.82 -18.15
N ASN A 447 18.90 13.17 -19.14
CA ASN A 447 18.18 12.50 -20.22
C ASN A 447 18.08 10.99 -19.94
N ALA A 448 17.08 10.35 -20.55
CA ALA A 448 16.98 8.91 -20.57
C ALA A 448 18.16 8.27 -21.32
N ALA A 449 18.55 7.05 -20.94
CA ALA A 449 19.58 6.32 -21.64
C ALA A 449 19.15 6.00 -23.08
N ILE A 450 20.10 6.03 -24.02
CA ILE A 450 19.88 5.56 -25.39
C ILE A 450 20.17 4.05 -25.40
N VAL A 451 19.17 3.27 -25.80
CA VAL A 451 19.26 1.82 -25.97
C VAL A 451 19.20 1.51 -27.46
N SER A 452 20.19 0.79 -27.96
CA SER A 452 20.33 0.41 -29.39
C SER A 452 20.79 -1.05 -29.53
N ASP A 453 20.60 -1.61 -30.70
CA ASP A 453 21.11 -2.92 -31.11
C ASP A 453 22.62 -2.87 -31.32
#